data_9c1be52d05d0fa6247c490be96ffedac
#
_entry.id   9c1be52d05d0fa6247c490be96ffedac
#
_cell.length_a   1.000
_cell.length_b   1.000
_cell.length_c   1.000
_cell.angle_alpha   90.00
_cell.angle_beta   90.00
_cell.angle_gamma   90.00
#
_symmetry.space_group_name_H-M   'P 1'
#
loop_
_entity.id
_entity.type
_entity.pdbx_description
1 polymer ?
#
loop_
_entity_poly.entity_id
_entity_poly.type
_entity_poly.pdbx_seq_one_letter_code
_entity_poly.pdbx_strand_id
1 'polypeptide(L)'
;SNFAFDVTKTPVGILAGIVVVGTNLLAGVGGPVLDIFFQRVEMTRHQVVATKAVAQFFGHISKVIFFGGLVMSSSSENWPELWLLVIVIGTSLMGTTFGKKVLDKINDRTFFTWTQTIMLSVGAVLIVRAIYLSGL
;
A
#
# COMPACT_ATOMS: atom_id res chain seq x y z
N SER A 1 -7.48 -5.66 28.44
CA SER A 1 -7.44 -4.27 27.97
C SER A 1 -7.44 -4.31 26.43
N ASN A 2 -8.66 -4.34 25.85
CA ASN A 2 -8.88 -4.45 24.41
C ASN A 2 -8.80 -3.07 23.76
N PHE A 3 -7.61 -2.60 23.44
CA PHE A 3 -7.44 -1.55 22.47
C PHE A 3 -7.58 -2.18 21.06
N ALA A 4 -8.80 -2.54 20.69
CA ALA A 4 -9.12 -2.87 19.32
C ALA A 4 -9.38 -1.54 18.60
N PHE A 5 -8.47 -1.12 17.73
CA PHE A 5 -8.71 -0.05 16.78
C PHE A 5 -9.76 -0.54 15.79
N ASP A 6 -11.01 -0.33 16.12
CA ASP A 6 -12.13 -0.68 15.25
C ASP A 6 -12.29 0.43 14.20
N VAL A 7 -11.69 0.23 13.03
CA VAL A 7 -11.73 1.17 11.91
C VAL A 7 -13.13 1.35 11.30
N THR A 8 -14.11 0.55 11.72
CA THR A 8 -15.51 0.74 11.31
C THR A 8 -16.12 1.95 12.01
N LYS A 9 -15.54 2.40 13.14
CA LYS A 9 -15.95 3.64 13.81
C LYS A 9 -15.35 4.84 13.10
N THR A 10 -16.19 5.77 12.67
CA THR A 10 -15.81 6.96 11.90
C THR A 10 -14.57 7.70 12.42
N PRO A 11 -14.42 8.04 13.73
CA PRO A 11 -13.24 8.77 14.20
C PRO A 11 -11.96 7.95 14.11
N VAL A 12 -12.04 6.63 14.35
CA VAL A 12 -10.89 5.73 14.24
C VAL A 12 -10.49 5.53 12.78
N GLY A 13 -11.49 5.42 11.87
CA GLY A 13 -11.27 5.34 10.43
C GLY A 13 -10.58 6.59 9.87
N ILE A 14 -11.00 7.79 10.30
CA ILE A 14 -10.38 9.06 9.90
C ILE A 14 -8.93 9.11 10.39
N LEU A 15 -8.67 8.80 11.65
CA LEU A 15 -7.31 8.79 12.21
C LEU A 15 -6.42 7.79 11.48
N ALA A 16 -6.91 6.58 11.22
CA ALA A 16 -6.22 5.56 10.45
C ALA A 16 -5.90 6.07 9.03
N GLY A 17 -6.85 6.73 8.37
CA GLY A 17 -6.65 7.34 7.06
C GLY A 17 -5.54 8.40 7.07
N ILE A 18 -5.53 9.29 8.04
CA ILE A 18 -4.48 10.33 8.20
C ILE A 18 -3.10 9.67 8.39
N VAL A 19 -3.01 8.68 9.26
CA VAL A 19 -1.75 7.95 9.51
C VAL A 19 -1.27 7.23 8.26
N VAL A 20 -2.17 6.54 7.56
CA VAL A 20 -1.85 5.80 6.31
C VAL A 20 -1.40 6.75 5.20
N VAL A 21 -2.13 7.85 4.98
CA VAL A 21 -1.76 8.84 3.95
C VAL A 21 -0.46 9.56 4.33
N GLY A 22 -0.30 9.95 5.58
CA GLY A 22 0.93 10.59 6.07
C GLY A 22 2.16 9.69 5.90
N THR A 23 2.09 8.43 6.33
CA THR A 23 3.19 7.47 6.14
C THR A 23 3.43 7.15 4.67
N ASN A 24 2.39 7.13 3.84
CA ASN A 24 2.52 6.92 2.40
C ASN A 24 3.20 8.11 1.69
N LEU A 25 2.93 9.35 2.11
CA LEU A 25 3.57 10.55 1.56
C LEU A 25 5.03 10.64 1.99
N LEU A 26 5.33 10.39 3.28
CA LEU A 26 6.66 10.57 3.85
C LEU A 26 7.61 9.40 3.55
N ALA A 27 7.13 8.17 3.69
CA ALA A 27 7.95 6.96 3.61
C ALA A 27 7.59 6.04 2.45
N GLY A 28 6.54 6.33 1.69
CA GLY A 28 6.08 5.45 0.61
C GLY A 28 5.41 4.13 1.09
N VAL A 29 5.21 3.97 2.41
CA VAL A 29 4.84 2.69 3.06
C VAL A 29 3.36 2.68 3.50
N GLY A 30 2.45 3.14 2.65
CA GLY A 30 1.01 3.16 2.97
C GLY A 30 0.36 1.77 3.00
N GLY A 31 0.78 0.86 2.13
CA GLY A 31 0.19 -0.48 2.01
C GLY A 31 0.31 -1.33 3.28
N PRO A 32 1.52 -1.59 3.79
CA PRO A 32 1.72 -2.36 5.02
C PRO A 32 1.06 -1.74 6.25
N VAL A 33 1.04 -0.41 6.36
CA VAL A 33 0.35 0.27 7.47
C VAL A 33 -1.15 0.02 7.40
N LEU A 34 -1.74 0.07 6.21
CA LEU A 34 -3.15 -0.23 6.00
C LEU A 34 -3.48 -1.69 6.36
N ASP A 35 -2.58 -2.64 6.06
CA ASP A 35 -2.76 -4.06 6.40
C ASP A 35 -2.88 -4.30 7.91
N ILE A 36 -2.15 -3.55 8.73
CA ILE A 36 -2.24 -3.66 10.20
C ILE A 36 -3.66 -3.35 10.69
N PHE A 37 -4.31 -2.37 10.09
CA PHE A 37 -5.68 -2.00 10.46
C PHE A 37 -6.71 -3.03 10.00
N PHE A 38 -6.48 -3.72 8.87
CA PHE A 38 -7.42 -4.72 8.35
C PHE A 38 -7.27 -6.11 8.94
N GLN A 39 -6.15 -6.44 9.61
CA GLN A 39 -5.95 -7.77 10.20
C GLN A 39 -6.95 -8.13 11.30
N ARG A 40 -7.63 -7.16 11.88
CA ARG A 40 -8.56 -7.34 13.01
C ARG A 40 -10.03 -7.10 12.64
N VAL A 41 -10.31 -6.88 11.36
CA VAL A 41 -11.67 -6.64 10.88
C VAL A 41 -12.18 -7.89 10.21
N GLU A 42 -13.41 -8.31 10.53
CA GLU A 42 -14.08 -9.43 9.88
C GLU A 42 -14.51 -9.05 8.45
N MET A 43 -13.55 -9.04 7.53
CA MET A 43 -13.76 -8.74 6.11
C MET A 43 -13.29 -9.92 5.25
N THR A 44 -13.98 -10.12 4.13
CA THR A 44 -13.53 -11.07 3.10
C THR A 44 -12.30 -10.52 2.38
N ARG A 45 -11.46 -11.40 1.80
CA ARG A 45 -10.28 -10.99 1.00
C ARG A 45 -10.62 -9.98 -0.09
N HIS A 46 -11.78 -10.14 -0.74
CA HIS A 46 -12.23 -9.22 -1.79
C HIS A 46 -12.54 -7.83 -1.24
N GLN A 47 -13.20 -7.73 -0.08
CA GLN A 47 -13.48 -6.46 0.60
C GLN A 47 -12.18 -5.77 1.02
N VAL A 48 -11.23 -6.51 1.61
CA VAL A 48 -9.92 -5.96 1.99
C VAL A 48 -9.19 -5.41 0.77
N VAL A 49 -9.08 -6.19 -0.31
CA VAL A 49 -8.39 -5.76 -1.53
C VAL A 49 -9.08 -4.56 -2.17
N ALA A 50 -10.41 -4.55 -2.26
CA ALA A 50 -11.17 -3.43 -2.82
C ALA A 50 -10.98 -2.14 -1.99
N THR A 51 -11.08 -2.23 -0.66
CA THR A 51 -10.90 -1.07 0.23
C THR A 51 -9.47 -0.53 0.15
N LYS A 52 -8.47 -1.42 0.10
CA LYS A 52 -7.07 -1.04 -0.10
C LYS A 52 -6.85 -0.35 -1.45
N ALA A 53 -7.45 -0.86 -2.52
CA ALA A 53 -7.34 -0.26 -3.85
C ALA A 53 -7.90 1.16 -3.87
N VAL A 54 -9.06 1.40 -3.26
CA VAL A 54 -9.65 2.74 -3.12
C VAL A 54 -8.77 3.66 -2.29
N ALA A 55 -8.29 3.21 -1.13
CA ALA A 55 -7.41 4.01 -0.27
C ALA A 55 -6.09 4.36 -0.97
N GLN A 56 -5.51 3.43 -1.71
CA GLN A 56 -4.28 3.67 -2.47
C GLN A 56 -4.51 4.59 -3.66
N PHE A 57 -5.65 4.49 -4.34
CA PHE A 57 -6.03 5.39 -5.43
C PHE A 57 -6.01 6.85 -4.96
N PHE A 58 -6.67 7.16 -3.83
CA PHE A 58 -6.63 8.50 -3.25
C PHE A 58 -5.22 8.90 -2.78
N GLY A 59 -4.47 7.96 -2.21
CA GLY A 59 -3.07 8.18 -1.83
C GLY A 59 -2.17 8.53 -3.02
N HIS A 60 -2.36 7.90 -4.17
CA HIS A 60 -1.62 8.23 -5.40
C HIS A 60 -2.04 9.56 -5.99
N ILE A 61 -3.33 9.90 -6.01
CA ILE A 61 -3.80 11.22 -6.42
C ILE A 61 -3.17 12.31 -5.54
N SER A 62 -3.16 12.12 -4.21
CA SER A 62 -2.53 13.06 -3.29
C SER A 62 -1.03 13.25 -3.58
N LYS A 63 -0.32 12.17 -3.94
CA LYS A 63 1.09 12.25 -4.37
C LYS A 63 1.25 13.03 -5.66
N VAL A 64 0.40 12.81 -6.65
CA VAL A 64 0.45 13.54 -7.93
C VAL A 64 0.22 15.03 -7.69
N ILE A 65 -0.73 15.40 -6.83
CA ILE A 65 -0.99 16.80 -6.50
C ILE A 65 0.19 17.41 -5.75
N PHE A 66 0.70 16.72 -4.73
CA PHE A 66 1.77 17.24 -3.87
C PHE A 66 3.11 17.33 -4.59
N PHE A 67 3.54 16.25 -5.24
CA PHE A 67 4.83 16.19 -5.92
C PHE A 67 4.78 16.71 -7.35
N GLY A 68 3.62 16.65 -8.02
CA GLY A 68 3.44 17.17 -9.37
C GLY A 68 3.72 18.68 -9.45
N GLY A 69 3.27 19.45 -8.46
CA GLY A 69 3.61 20.88 -8.35
C GLY A 69 5.10 21.14 -8.21
N LEU A 70 5.81 20.31 -7.44
CA LEU A 70 7.26 20.40 -7.27
C LEU A 70 8.03 20.02 -8.55
N VAL A 71 7.57 18.98 -9.25
CA VAL A 71 8.20 18.54 -10.52
C VAL A 71 7.97 19.57 -11.63
N MET A 72 6.79 20.17 -11.71
CA MET A 72 6.51 21.22 -12.71
C MET A 72 7.28 22.51 -12.47
N SER A 73 7.66 22.79 -11.22
CA SER A 73 8.48 23.97 -10.87
C SER A 73 9.99 23.73 -11.08
N SER A 74 10.42 22.47 -11.09
CA SER A 74 11.79 22.10 -11.44
C SER A 74 11.83 21.82 -12.95
N SER A 75 12.56 22.64 -13.71
CA SER A 75 12.81 22.49 -15.15
C SER A 75 13.62 21.23 -15.48
N SER A 76 13.12 20.05 -15.09
CA SER A 76 13.76 18.79 -15.43
C SER A 76 13.24 18.30 -16.79
N GLU A 77 14.08 18.38 -17.80
CA GLU A 77 13.85 17.84 -19.15
C GLU A 77 13.69 16.31 -19.18
N ASN A 78 13.70 15.62 -18.03
CA ASN A 78 13.70 14.17 -17.95
C ASN A 78 12.29 13.61 -17.72
N TRP A 79 11.39 13.81 -18.65
CA TRP A 79 10.15 13.03 -18.68
C TRP A 79 10.46 11.58 -19.09
N PRO A 80 9.82 10.59 -18.46
CA PRO A 80 10.01 9.20 -18.86
C PRO A 80 9.59 9.02 -20.33
N GLU A 81 10.38 8.26 -21.06
CA GLU A 81 10.09 7.97 -22.47
C GLU A 81 8.75 7.26 -22.62
N LEU A 82 8.01 7.58 -23.67
CA LEU A 82 6.65 7.09 -23.90
C LEU A 82 6.55 5.55 -23.88
N TRP A 83 7.58 4.86 -24.39
CA TRP A 83 7.61 3.39 -24.38
C TRP A 83 7.65 2.79 -22.96
N LEU A 84 8.31 3.46 -22.01
CA LEU A 84 8.30 3.06 -20.60
C LEU A 84 6.89 3.13 -20.02
N LEU A 85 6.14 4.18 -20.31
CA LEU A 85 4.75 4.32 -19.88
C LEU A 85 3.87 3.20 -20.44
N VAL A 86 4.04 2.84 -21.70
CA VAL A 86 3.32 1.73 -22.33
C VAL A 86 3.63 0.40 -21.62
N ILE A 87 4.91 0.12 -21.33
CA ILE A 87 5.31 -1.09 -20.61
C ILE A 87 4.71 -1.11 -19.19
N VAL A 88 4.78 0.01 -18.46
CA VAL A 88 4.24 0.10 -17.08
C VAL A 88 2.73 -0.14 -17.08
N ILE A 89 2.00 0.48 -18.00
CA ILE A 89 0.55 0.26 -18.14
C ILE A 89 0.26 -1.19 -18.50
N GLY A 90 0.95 -1.75 -19.48
CA GLY A 90 0.77 -3.13 -19.92
C GLY A 90 1.03 -4.14 -18.80
N THR A 91 2.15 -4.01 -18.08
CA THR A 91 2.49 -4.88 -16.96
C THR A 91 1.52 -4.72 -15.79
N SER A 92 1.01 -3.51 -15.53
CA SER A 92 0.01 -3.26 -14.49
C SER A 92 -1.32 -3.96 -14.80
N LEU A 93 -1.80 -3.88 -16.05
CA LEU A 93 -3.01 -4.56 -16.49
C LEU A 93 -2.87 -6.08 -16.43
N MET A 94 -1.74 -6.62 -16.86
CA MET A 94 -1.43 -8.03 -16.73
C MET A 94 -1.38 -8.46 -15.25
N GLY A 95 -0.66 -7.73 -14.40
CA GLY A 95 -0.55 -8.01 -12.97
C GLY A 95 -1.91 -8.00 -12.27
N THR A 96 -2.76 -7.05 -12.57
CA THR A 96 -4.12 -6.96 -12.02
C THR A 96 -4.98 -8.16 -12.44
N THR A 97 -4.91 -8.54 -13.73
CA THR A 97 -5.67 -9.69 -14.26
C THR A 97 -5.21 -11.00 -13.63
N PHE A 98 -3.90 -11.23 -13.52
CA PHE A 98 -3.34 -12.39 -12.85
C PHE A 98 -3.65 -12.38 -11.35
N GLY A 99 -3.48 -11.24 -10.70
CA GLY A 99 -3.76 -11.06 -9.28
C GLY A 99 -5.22 -11.40 -8.92
N LYS A 100 -6.17 -10.97 -9.75
CA LYS A 100 -7.58 -11.36 -9.59
C LYS A 100 -7.77 -12.87 -9.65
N LYS A 101 -7.19 -13.55 -10.66
CA LYS A 101 -7.29 -15.01 -10.79
C LYS A 101 -6.71 -15.76 -9.60
N VAL A 102 -5.61 -15.27 -9.04
CA VAL A 102 -5.00 -15.81 -7.81
C VAL A 102 -5.92 -15.58 -6.62
N LEU A 103 -6.43 -14.35 -6.46
CA LEU A 103 -7.33 -13.99 -5.37
C LEU A 103 -8.61 -14.84 -5.35
N ASP A 104 -9.16 -15.14 -6.52
CA ASP A 104 -10.36 -15.96 -6.65
C ASP A 104 -10.13 -17.43 -6.26
N LYS A 105 -8.88 -17.93 -6.37
CA LYS A 105 -8.50 -19.31 -6.06
C LYS A 105 -8.13 -19.57 -4.61
N ILE A 106 -7.71 -18.57 -3.86
CA ILE A 106 -7.31 -18.72 -2.46
C ILE A 106 -8.50 -18.40 -1.53
N ASN A 107 -8.54 -19.04 -0.36
CA ASN A 107 -9.54 -18.73 0.66
C ASN A 107 -9.08 -17.57 1.56
N ASP A 108 -10.03 -17.00 2.33
CA ASP A 108 -9.74 -15.84 3.19
C ASP A 108 -8.64 -16.13 4.22
N ARG A 109 -8.66 -17.32 4.84
CA ARG A 109 -7.64 -17.72 5.83
C ARG A 109 -6.25 -17.77 5.21
N THR A 110 -6.11 -18.36 4.04
CA THR A 110 -4.83 -18.43 3.32
C THR A 110 -4.36 -17.04 2.91
N PHE A 111 -5.26 -16.20 2.44
CA PHE A 111 -4.96 -14.81 2.08
C PHE A 111 -4.36 -14.04 3.26
N PHE A 112 -5.03 -14.06 4.42
CA PHE A 112 -4.53 -13.36 5.61
C PHE A 112 -3.21 -13.92 6.12
N THR A 113 -3.05 -15.25 6.13
CA THR A 113 -1.79 -15.89 6.54
C THR A 113 -0.63 -15.49 5.62
N TRP A 114 -0.84 -15.51 4.31
CA TRP A 114 0.19 -15.10 3.35
C TRP A 114 0.54 -13.63 3.48
N THR A 115 -0.46 -12.76 3.61
CA THR A 115 -0.24 -11.32 3.81
C THR A 115 0.59 -11.07 5.07
N GLN A 116 0.26 -11.70 6.19
CA GLN A 116 1.02 -11.58 7.44
C GLN A 116 2.46 -12.08 7.29
N THR A 117 2.65 -13.25 6.68
CA THR A 117 4.00 -13.82 6.49
C THR A 117 4.86 -12.92 5.63
N ILE A 118 4.33 -12.42 4.52
CA ILE A 118 5.05 -11.50 3.61
C ILE A 118 5.40 -10.20 4.36
N MET A 119 4.46 -9.62 5.09
CA MET A 119 4.69 -8.39 5.86
C MET A 119 5.81 -8.57 6.90
N LEU A 120 5.76 -9.67 7.66
CA LEU A 120 6.78 -9.96 8.66
C LEU A 120 8.16 -10.19 8.02
N SER A 121 8.20 -10.91 6.90
CA SER A 121 9.44 -11.17 6.17
C SER A 121 10.06 -9.87 5.64
N VAL A 122 9.27 -9.01 4.99
CA VAL A 122 9.72 -7.71 4.49
C VAL A 122 10.15 -6.81 5.64
N GLY A 123 9.39 -6.77 6.73
CA GLY A 123 9.74 -6.01 7.93
C GLY A 123 11.08 -6.46 8.53
N ALA A 124 11.29 -7.77 8.67
CA ALA A 124 12.54 -8.33 9.16
C ALA A 124 13.74 -7.96 8.26
N VAL A 125 13.59 -8.09 6.94
CA VAL A 125 14.64 -7.70 5.97
C VAL A 125 14.96 -6.22 6.08
N LEU A 126 13.97 -5.35 6.22
CA LEU A 126 14.19 -3.90 6.36
C LEU A 126 14.91 -3.56 7.66
N ILE A 127 14.57 -4.23 8.78
CA ILE A 127 15.24 -4.04 10.08
C ILE A 127 16.71 -4.48 9.97
N VAL A 128 16.97 -5.68 9.44
CA VAL A 128 18.34 -6.18 9.24
C VAL A 128 19.16 -5.22 8.37
N ARG A 129 18.56 -4.73 7.28
CA ARG A 129 19.20 -3.76 6.40
C ARG A 129 19.48 -2.43 7.12
N ALA A 130 18.54 -1.94 7.92
CA ALA A 130 18.71 -0.71 8.68
C ALA A 130 19.87 -0.84 9.70
N ILE A 131 19.95 -1.96 10.43
CA ILE A 131 21.03 -2.25 11.37
C ILE A 131 22.38 -2.31 10.62
N TYR A 132 22.42 -3.03 9.50
CA TYR A 132 23.64 -3.14 8.70
C TYR A 132 24.13 -1.77 8.17
N LEU A 133 23.22 -0.90 7.73
CA LEU A 133 23.56 0.43 7.22
C LEU A 133 23.88 1.45 8.33
N SER A 134 23.36 1.23 9.54
CA SER A 134 23.65 2.11 10.70
C SER A 134 24.99 1.80 11.37
N GLY A 135 25.66 0.71 10.96
CA GLY A 135 26.97 0.32 11.53
C GLY A 135 26.90 -0.17 12.98
N LEU A 136 25.71 -0.54 13.47
CA LEU A 136 25.49 -1.15 14.79
C LEU A 136 25.67 -2.66 14.72
#